data_d7a2d84ab568515134b6e67478a6db7f
#
_entry.id   d7a2d84ab568515134b6e67478a6db7f
#
_cell.length_a   1.000
_cell.length_b   1.000
_cell.length_c   1.000
_cell.angle_alpha   90.00
_cell.angle_beta   90.00
_cell.angle_gamma   90.00
#
_symmetry.space_group_name_H-M   'P 1'
#
loop_
_entity.id
_entity.type
_entity.pdbx_description
1 polymer ?
#
loop_
_entity_poly.entity_id
_entity_poly.type
_entity_poly.pdbx_seq_one_letter_code
_entity_poly.pdbx_strand_id
1 'polypeptide(L)'
;MELPAKYDPALTEDKWYAYWLENKFFHSEPDEREPYTIVIPPPNVTGILHMGHVLNNTLNDVLVRKARMDGKNACWVPGTDHASIATENKKKKKLA
;
A
#
# COMPACT_ATOMS: atom_id res chain seq x y z
N MET A 1 -23.74 -20.56 10.13
CA MET A 1 -22.64 -20.40 9.18
C MET A 1 -21.44 -21.22 9.64
N GLU A 2 -21.05 -22.18 8.86
CA GLU A 2 -19.88 -22.98 9.18
C GLU A 2 -18.61 -22.30 8.62
N LEU A 3 -17.61 -22.16 9.47
CA LEU A 3 -16.32 -21.67 9.02
C LEU A 3 -15.47 -22.83 8.49
N PRO A 4 -14.76 -22.64 7.35
CA PRO A 4 -13.82 -23.64 6.88
C PRO A 4 -12.76 -23.98 7.90
N ALA A 5 -12.26 -25.21 7.86
CA ALA A 5 -11.21 -25.65 8.78
C ALA A 5 -9.87 -24.96 8.53
N LYS A 6 -9.65 -24.45 7.31
CA LYS A 6 -8.42 -23.76 6.94
C LYS A 6 -8.75 -22.44 6.24
N TYR A 7 -7.93 -21.42 6.48
CA TYR A 7 -7.98 -20.16 5.74
C TYR A 7 -7.44 -20.38 4.33
N ASP A 8 -8.23 -20.01 3.33
CA ASP A 8 -7.80 -20.04 1.93
C ASP A 8 -7.78 -18.60 1.39
N PRO A 9 -6.60 -18.03 1.14
CA PRO A 9 -6.50 -16.67 0.60
C PRO A 9 -7.24 -16.47 -0.72
N ALA A 10 -7.25 -17.46 -1.60
CA ALA A 10 -7.90 -17.37 -2.89
C ALA A 10 -9.42 -17.16 -2.79
N LEU A 11 -10.03 -17.65 -1.72
CA LEU A 11 -11.47 -17.49 -1.48
C LEU A 11 -11.83 -16.16 -0.80
N THR A 12 -10.85 -15.43 -0.30
CA THR A 12 -11.07 -14.28 0.58
C THR A 12 -10.48 -12.99 0.04
N GLU A 13 -9.24 -13.00 -0.41
CA GLU A 13 -8.51 -11.78 -0.74
C GLU A 13 -9.11 -11.03 -1.93
N ASP A 14 -9.34 -11.70 -3.04
CA ASP A 14 -9.88 -11.06 -4.24
C ASP A 14 -11.28 -10.48 -3.99
N LYS A 15 -12.09 -11.22 -3.26
CA LYS A 15 -13.45 -10.79 -2.89
C LYS A 15 -13.44 -9.50 -2.08
N TRP A 16 -12.63 -9.43 -1.03
CA TRP A 16 -12.59 -8.27 -0.17
C TRP A 16 -11.90 -7.08 -0.81
N TYR A 17 -10.85 -7.34 -1.59
CA TYR A 17 -10.18 -6.27 -2.31
C TYR A 17 -11.11 -5.59 -3.33
N ALA A 18 -11.86 -6.39 -4.08
CA ALA A 18 -12.86 -5.87 -5.02
C ALA A 18 -13.94 -5.05 -4.31
N TYR A 19 -14.41 -5.54 -3.17
CA TYR A 19 -15.38 -4.83 -2.34
C TYR A 19 -14.84 -3.47 -1.87
N TRP A 20 -13.62 -3.44 -1.39
CA TRP A 20 -12.99 -2.21 -0.93
C TRP A 20 -12.82 -1.18 -2.06
N LEU A 21 -12.41 -1.63 -3.25
CA LEU A 21 -12.27 -0.75 -4.40
C LEU A 21 -13.61 -0.22 -4.90
N GLU A 22 -14.62 -1.07 -4.94
CA GLU A 22 -15.97 -0.68 -5.35
C GLU A 22 -16.55 0.41 -4.46
N ASN A 23 -16.32 0.31 -3.16
CA ASN A 23 -16.81 1.29 -2.18
C ASN A 23 -15.85 2.46 -1.97
N LYS A 24 -14.73 2.50 -2.68
CA LYS A 24 -13.73 3.58 -2.63
C LYS A 24 -13.21 3.88 -1.22
N PHE A 25 -13.02 2.84 -0.41
CA PHE A 25 -12.56 3.01 0.96
C PHE A 25 -11.15 3.61 1.09
N PHE A 26 -10.33 3.47 0.04
CA PHE A 26 -8.97 4.04 0.04
C PHE A 26 -8.93 5.46 -0.51
N HIS A 27 -10.03 5.93 -1.10
CA HIS A 27 -10.09 7.28 -1.64
C HIS A 27 -10.20 8.31 -0.50
N SER A 28 -9.50 9.42 -0.65
CA SER A 28 -9.50 10.49 0.34
C SER A 28 -9.68 11.82 -0.36
N GLU A 29 -10.59 12.63 0.17
CA GLU A 29 -10.81 14.01 -0.25
C GLU A 29 -10.80 14.91 0.98
N PRO A 30 -10.38 16.19 0.86
CA PRO A 30 -10.44 17.11 2.00
C PRO A 30 -11.86 17.24 2.52
N ASP A 31 -12.03 17.09 3.82
CA ASP A 31 -13.33 17.24 4.49
C ASP A 31 -13.13 17.74 5.93
N GLU A 32 -14.19 17.69 6.74
CA GLU A 32 -14.18 18.21 8.11
C GLU A 32 -13.45 17.29 9.11
N ARG A 33 -13.20 16.04 8.73
CA ARG A 33 -12.54 15.09 9.63
C ARG A 33 -11.08 15.47 9.82
N GLU A 34 -10.52 15.09 10.99
CA GLU A 34 -9.12 15.30 11.25
C GLU A 34 -8.27 14.57 10.20
N PRO A 35 -7.37 15.26 9.50
CA PRO A 35 -6.55 14.62 8.50
C PRO A 35 -5.48 13.73 9.12
N TYR A 36 -5.17 12.62 8.47
CA TYR A 36 -4.08 11.74 8.81
C TYR A 36 -3.42 11.26 7.53
N THR A 37 -2.29 11.86 7.19
CA THR A 37 -1.60 11.58 5.93
C THR A 37 -0.24 10.99 6.18
N ILE A 38 0.05 9.86 5.52
CA ILE A 38 1.35 9.22 5.52
C ILE A 38 1.82 9.09 4.08
N VAL A 39 3.07 9.45 3.84
CA VAL A 39 3.74 9.17 2.57
C VAL A 39 4.51 7.87 2.74
N ILE A 40 4.31 6.92 1.83
CA ILE A 40 5.01 5.64 1.89
C ILE A 40 6.53 5.86 1.74
N PRO A 41 7.37 5.15 2.53
CA PRO A 41 8.81 5.16 2.24
C PRO A 41 9.02 4.58 0.83
N PRO A 42 9.48 5.38 -0.15
CA PRO A 42 9.44 4.95 -1.54
C PRO A 42 10.52 3.92 -1.84
N PRO A 43 10.17 2.74 -2.37
CA PRO A 43 11.17 1.80 -2.86
C PRO A 43 11.81 2.32 -4.14
N ASN A 44 13.05 1.91 -4.40
CA ASN A 44 13.72 2.22 -5.66
C ASN A 44 12.94 1.61 -6.83
N VAL A 45 12.75 2.39 -7.90
CA VAL A 45 11.99 1.93 -9.07
C VAL A 45 12.63 0.72 -9.74
N THR A 46 13.94 0.54 -9.58
CA THR A 46 14.71 -0.58 -10.14
C THR A 46 14.92 -1.73 -9.17
N GLY A 47 14.50 -1.55 -7.91
CA GLY A 47 14.71 -2.54 -6.86
C GLY A 47 13.66 -3.64 -6.87
N ILE A 48 14.04 -4.80 -6.31
CA ILE A 48 13.11 -5.87 -6.01
C ILE A 48 12.61 -5.67 -4.58
N LEU A 49 11.32 -5.80 -4.36
CA LEU A 49 10.75 -5.70 -3.03
C LEU A 49 11.22 -6.87 -2.16
N HIS A 50 11.50 -6.59 -0.89
CA HIS A 50 12.01 -7.58 0.07
C HIS A 50 11.34 -7.40 1.44
N MET A 51 11.73 -8.22 2.42
CA MET A 51 11.12 -8.23 3.75
C MET A 51 11.21 -6.88 4.47
N GLY A 52 12.27 -6.09 4.21
CA GLY A 52 12.37 -4.73 4.75
C GLY A 52 11.24 -3.84 4.26
N HIS A 53 10.86 -3.95 2.99
CA HIS A 53 9.71 -3.23 2.45
C HIS A 53 8.40 -3.69 3.10
N VAL A 54 8.25 -5.00 3.31
CA VAL A 54 7.08 -5.55 3.99
C VAL A 54 6.95 -4.98 5.40
N LEU A 55 8.06 -4.92 6.15
CA LEU A 55 8.07 -4.39 7.51
C LEU A 55 7.62 -2.93 7.53
N ASN A 56 8.25 -2.09 6.70
CA ASN A 56 7.91 -0.66 6.64
C ASN A 56 6.45 -0.43 6.23
N ASN A 57 6.01 -1.13 5.19
CA ASN A 57 4.65 -0.97 4.69
C ASN A 57 3.62 -1.50 5.69
N THR A 58 3.93 -2.56 6.42
CA THR A 58 3.04 -3.08 7.46
C THR A 58 2.86 -2.09 8.60
N LEU A 59 3.93 -1.42 9.05
CA LEU A 59 3.83 -0.39 10.07
C LEU A 59 2.94 0.77 9.60
N ASN A 60 3.14 1.24 8.37
CA ASN A 60 2.29 2.28 7.79
C ASN A 60 0.84 1.82 7.68
N ASP A 61 0.61 0.59 7.23
CA ASP A 61 -0.73 0.03 7.06
C ASP A 61 -1.49 -0.03 8.38
N VAL A 62 -0.85 -0.50 9.44
CA VAL A 62 -1.46 -0.56 10.78
C VAL A 62 -1.89 0.83 11.24
N LEU A 63 -1.03 1.83 11.09
CA LEU A 63 -1.32 3.20 11.51
C LEU A 63 -2.46 3.82 10.69
N VAL A 64 -2.47 3.59 9.38
CA VAL A 64 -3.54 4.10 8.50
C VAL A 64 -4.87 3.45 8.81
N ARG A 65 -4.89 2.13 9.03
CA ARG A 65 -6.10 1.41 9.42
C ARG A 65 -6.65 1.91 10.75
N LYS A 66 -5.76 2.11 11.72
CA LYS A 66 -6.14 2.65 13.03
C LYS A 66 -6.75 4.05 12.88
N ALA A 67 -6.15 4.90 12.07
CA ALA A 67 -6.66 6.24 11.83
C ALA A 67 -8.08 6.22 11.21
N ARG A 68 -8.32 5.32 10.26
CA ARG A 68 -9.66 5.13 9.69
C ARG A 68 -10.68 4.67 10.71
N MET A 69 -10.29 3.74 11.58
CA MET A 69 -11.16 3.25 12.67
C MET A 69 -11.48 4.35 13.68
N ASP A 70 -10.57 5.30 13.88
CA ASP A 70 -10.77 6.45 14.77
C ASP A 70 -11.60 7.57 14.11
N GLY A 71 -12.05 7.37 12.87
CA GLY A 71 -12.87 8.35 12.15
C GLY A 71 -12.09 9.47 11.49
N LYS A 72 -10.77 9.35 11.36
CA LYS A 72 -9.94 10.36 10.69
C LYS A 72 -10.02 10.22 9.18
N ASN A 73 -9.72 11.31 8.48
CA ASN A 73 -9.58 11.29 7.02
C ASN A 73 -8.17 10.82 6.66
N ALA A 74 -8.02 9.51 6.45
CA ALA A 74 -6.73 8.89 6.23
C ALA A 74 -6.37 8.89 4.75
N CYS A 75 -5.14 9.32 4.45
CA CYS A 75 -4.58 9.29 3.11
C CYS A 75 -3.17 8.68 3.16
N TRP A 76 -2.98 7.60 2.44
CA TRP A 76 -1.68 6.94 2.31
C TRP A 76 -1.18 7.12 0.89
N VAL A 77 -0.14 7.95 0.73
CA VAL A 77 0.37 8.35 -0.59
C VAL A 77 1.48 7.39 -1.03
N PRO A 78 1.27 6.61 -2.10
CA PRO A 78 2.30 5.75 -2.65
C PRO A 78 3.28 6.52 -3.54
N GLY A 79 4.43 5.89 -3.83
CA GLY A 79 5.42 6.45 -4.73
C GLY A 79 6.61 5.52 -4.89
N THR A 80 7.51 5.88 -5.78
CA THR A 80 8.77 5.18 -6.00
C THR A 80 9.92 6.18 -6.03
N ASP A 81 11.10 5.70 -5.64
CA ASP A 81 12.33 6.50 -5.67
C ASP A 81 13.04 6.26 -7.01
N HIS A 82 13.21 7.34 -7.76
CA HIS A 82 13.93 7.32 -9.04
C HIS A 82 15.41 7.62 -8.82
N ALA A 83 16.09 6.80 -8.00
CA ALA A 83 17.52 6.91 -7.74
C ALA A 83 18.29 6.86 -9.07
N SER A 84 18.89 7.98 -9.47
CA SER A 84 19.40 8.19 -10.83
C SER A 84 20.46 7.16 -11.24
N ILE A 85 21.45 6.89 -10.41
CA ILE A 85 22.55 5.98 -10.74
C ILE A 85 22.03 4.57 -11.05
N ALA A 86 21.21 4.00 -10.17
CA ALA A 86 20.66 2.67 -10.36
C ALA A 86 19.72 2.59 -11.56
N THR A 87 18.90 3.61 -11.76
CA THR A 87 17.95 3.69 -12.86
C THR A 87 18.68 3.79 -14.19
N GLU A 88 19.70 4.64 -14.29
CA GLU A 88 20.49 4.80 -15.52
C GLU A 88 21.23 3.51 -15.88
N ASN A 89 21.85 2.86 -14.92
CA ASN A 89 22.56 1.59 -15.14
C ASN A 89 21.61 0.51 -15.67
N LYS A 90 20.42 0.41 -15.12
CA LYS A 90 19.42 -0.56 -15.58
C LYS A 90 18.94 -0.25 -17.00
N LYS A 91 18.70 1.01 -17.32
CA LYS A 91 18.34 1.43 -18.67
C LYS A 91 19.44 1.11 -19.67
N LYS A 92 20.69 1.41 -19.33
CA LYS A 92 21.82 1.09 -20.18
C LYS A 92 21.92 -0.40 -20.48
N LYS A 93 21.76 -1.25 -19.49
CA LYS A 93 21.74 -2.71 -19.66
C LYS A 93 20.59 -3.18 -20.56
N LYS A 94 19.43 -2.55 -20.45
CA LYS A 94 18.27 -2.91 -21.25
C LYS A 94 18.38 -2.46 -22.71
N LEU A 95 19.08 -1.36 -22.96
CA LEU A 95 19.29 -0.81 -24.30
C LEU A 95 20.51 -1.39 -25.04
N ALA A 96 21.38 -2.08 -24.32
CA ALA A 96 22.55 -2.75 -24.90
C ALA A 96 22.21 -4.16 -25.47
#